data_5e6af15b409aea243a3fd711b025f1cf
#
_entry.id   5e6af15b409aea243a3fd711b025f1cf
#
_cell.length_a   1.000
_cell.length_b   1.000
_cell.length_c   1.000
_cell.angle_alpha   90.00
_cell.angle_beta   90.00
_cell.angle_gamma   90.00
#
_symmetry.space_group_name_H-M   'P 1'
#
loop_
_entity.id
_entity.type
_entity.pdbx_description
1 polymer ?
#
loop_
_entity_poly.entity_id
_entity_poly.type
_entity_poly.pdbx_seq_one_letter_code
_entity_poly.pdbx_strand_id
1 'polypeptide(L)'
;MIVILDLGSHENTVLARAIRSLGVYSEIYPHDITVAELKALPNVKGIIINGGPNNVIDGVAIDVLPEIYEAGFPVIAAGHDKALCEVKLAQFENDEDAIKEAVKSFVFDTCKAEANWNMKNFVADQIELVRRQVGDKKVLLALSGGVDSSVVAALL
;
A
#
# COMPACT_ATOMS: atom_id res chain seq x y z
N MET A 1 -1.30 7.49 -5.30
CA MET A 1 -1.56 6.38 -4.37
C MET A 1 -0.76 6.55 -3.09
N ILE A 2 -1.17 5.90 -2.00
CA ILE A 2 -0.39 5.79 -0.76
C ILE A 2 0.28 4.41 -0.73
N VAL A 3 1.58 4.39 -0.48
CA VAL A 3 2.36 3.16 -0.30
C VAL A 3 2.40 2.81 1.18
N ILE A 4 2.13 1.56 1.51
CA ILE A 4 2.24 1.01 2.86
C ILE A 4 3.44 0.07 2.87
N LEU A 5 4.43 0.34 3.72
CA LEU A 5 5.58 -0.54 3.91
C LEU A 5 5.34 -1.44 5.13
N ASP A 6 5.36 -2.75 4.88
CA ASP A 6 5.10 -3.77 5.91
C ASP A 6 6.35 -4.01 6.78
N LEU A 7 6.28 -3.58 8.03
CA LEU A 7 7.27 -3.86 9.07
C LEU A 7 6.70 -4.79 10.15
N GLY A 8 5.98 -5.82 9.73
CA GLY A 8 5.49 -6.88 10.62
C GLY A 8 4.17 -6.56 11.32
N SER A 9 3.36 -5.65 10.77
CA SER A 9 2.02 -5.35 11.26
C SER A 9 1.01 -6.41 10.80
N HIS A 10 0.08 -6.78 11.69
CA HIS A 10 -1.09 -7.58 11.32
C HIS A 10 -2.18 -6.74 10.62
N GLU A 11 -2.09 -5.40 10.71
CA GLU A 11 -3.15 -4.48 10.31
C GLU A 11 -2.94 -3.86 8.91
N ASN A 12 -1.96 -4.36 8.14
CA ASN A 12 -1.67 -3.84 6.79
C ASN A 12 -2.89 -3.82 5.87
N THR A 13 -3.67 -4.91 5.90
CA THR A 13 -4.88 -5.03 5.06
C THR A 13 -5.98 -4.07 5.52
N VAL A 14 -6.16 -3.90 6.83
CA VAL A 14 -7.16 -2.98 7.40
C VAL A 14 -6.77 -1.54 7.06
N LEU A 15 -5.50 -1.18 7.24
CA LEU A 15 -4.97 0.13 6.85
C LEU A 15 -5.17 0.41 5.35
N ALA A 16 -4.88 -0.56 4.50
CA ALA A 16 -5.10 -0.40 3.06
C ALA A 16 -6.58 -0.19 2.72
N ARG A 17 -7.50 -0.92 3.37
CA ARG A 17 -8.95 -0.73 3.19
C ARG A 17 -9.41 0.62 3.71
N ALA A 18 -8.93 1.06 4.88
CA ALA A 18 -9.24 2.36 5.45
C ALA A 18 -8.89 3.51 4.48
N ILE A 19 -7.69 3.47 3.88
CA ILE A 19 -7.27 4.47 2.89
C ILE A 19 -8.14 4.40 1.62
N ARG A 20 -8.45 3.20 1.13
CA ARG A 20 -9.32 3.01 -0.04
C ARG A 20 -10.75 3.46 0.22
N SER A 21 -11.26 3.33 1.45
CA SER A 21 -12.58 3.86 1.84
C SER A 21 -12.63 5.40 1.85
N LEU A 22 -11.47 6.07 1.94
CA LEU A 22 -11.34 7.51 1.70
C LEU A 22 -11.34 7.89 0.21
N GLY A 23 -11.44 6.91 -0.69
CA GLY A 23 -11.38 7.13 -2.14
C GLY A 23 -9.96 7.30 -2.69
N VAL A 24 -8.94 6.91 -1.94
CA VAL A 24 -7.52 6.99 -2.34
C VAL A 24 -6.95 5.58 -2.52
N TYR A 25 -6.31 5.32 -3.66
CA TYR A 25 -5.66 4.03 -3.89
C TYR A 25 -4.46 3.86 -2.94
N SER A 26 -4.33 2.65 -2.40
CA SER A 26 -3.21 2.25 -1.55
C SER A 26 -2.75 0.84 -1.87
N GLU A 27 -1.48 0.57 -1.67
CA GLU A 27 -0.88 -0.74 -1.94
C GLU A 27 0.19 -1.06 -0.89
N ILE A 28 0.32 -2.35 -0.55
CA ILE A 28 1.25 -2.84 0.46
C ILE A 28 2.49 -3.37 -0.25
N TYR A 29 3.66 -2.95 0.20
CA TYR A 29 4.97 -3.39 -0.28
C TYR A 29 5.83 -3.89 0.88
N PRO A 30 6.80 -4.76 0.61
CA PRO A 30 7.72 -5.21 1.64
C PRO A 30 8.63 -4.06 2.11
N HIS A 31 9.18 -4.19 3.32
CA HIS A 31 10.02 -3.17 3.95
C HIS A 31 11.33 -2.87 3.20
N ASP A 32 11.82 -3.83 2.43
CA ASP A 32 13.09 -3.77 1.69
C ASP A 32 12.95 -3.24 0.25
N ILE A 33 11.78 -2.70 -0.12
CA ILE A 33 11.59 -2.02 -1.41
C ILE A 33 12.65 -0.92 -1.59
N THR A 34 13.27 -0.89 -2.76
CA THR A 34 14.26 0.15 -3.09
C THR A 34 13.60 1.46 -3.51
N VAL A 35 14.33 2.57 -3.36
CA VAL A 35 13.87 3.88 -3.85
C VAL A 35 13.64 3.88 -5.37
N ALA A 36 14.42 3.10 -6.13
CA ALA A 36 14.24 2.99 -7.56
C ALA A 36 12.90 2.31 -7.93
N GLU A 37 12.56 1.21 -7.25
CA GLU A 37 11.27 0.53 -7.40
C GLU A 37 10.13 1.44 -6.96
N LEU A 38 10.26 2.10 -5.81
CA LEU A 38 9.26 3.03 -5.29
C LEU A 38 8.96 4.18 -6.28
N LYS A 39 10.00 4.76 -6.88
CA LYS A 39 9.87 5.83 -7.90
C LYS A 39 9.33 5.35 -9.24
N ALA A 40 9.42 4.05 -9.52
CA ALA A 40 8.82 3.44 -10.71
C ALA A 40 7.30 3.21 -10.57
N LEU A 41 6.78 3.24 -9.33
CA LEU A 41 5.35 3.10 -9.08
C LEU A 41 4.56 4.34 -9.56
N PRO A 42 3.35 4.14 -10.09
CA PRO A 42 2.55 5.25 -10.61
C PRO A 42 1.97 6.12 -9.49
N ASN A 43 2.13 7.44 -9.59
CA ASN A 43 1.44 8.41 -8.74
C ASN A 43 1.59 8.20 -7.22
N VAL A 44 2.77 7.82 -6.74
CA VAL A 44 3.05 7.80 -5.29
C VAL A 44 2.93 9.21 -4.72
N LYS A 45 2.14 9.37 -3.67
CA LYS A 45 1.89 10.65 -2.99
C LYS A 45 2.45 10.67 -1.57
N GLY A 46 2.61 9.51 -0.95
CA GLY A 46 3.15 9.39 0.40
C GLY A 46 3.34 7.94 0.82
N ILE A 47 4.03 7.75 1.91
CA ILE A 47 4.44 6.46 2.45
C ILE A 47 3.98 6.34 3.91
N ILE A 48 3.39 5.21 4.26
CA ILE A 48 3.11 4.83 5.64
C ILE A 48 3.95 3.61 5.98
N ILE A 49 4.87 3.76 6.91
CA ILE A 49 5.63 2.65 7.48
C ILE A 49 4.78 2.04 8.58
N ASN A 50 4.33 0.80 8.39
CA ASN A 50 3.40 0.14 9.31
C ASN A 50 4.11 -0.98 10.10
N GLY A 51 4.58 -0.62 11.28
CA GLY A 51 5.24 -1.53 12.22
C GLY A 51 4.25 -2.37 13.03
N GLY A 52 4.74 -3.46 13.57
CA GLY A 52 3.94 -4.36 14.37
C GLY A 52 4.78 -5.37 15.16
N PRO A 53 4.13 -6.38 15.76
CA PRO A 53 4.80 -7.32 16.63
C PRO A 53 5.79 -8.26 15.90
N ASN A 54 5.65 -8.44 14.59
CA ASN A 54 6.53 -9.31 13.79
C ASN A 54 7.68 -8.52 13.13
N ASN A 55 8.23 -7.56 13.86
CA ASN A 55 9.30 -6.68 13.40
C ASN A 55 10.71 -7.25 13.55
N VAL A 56 10.86 -8.56 13.75
CA VAL A 56 12.16 -9.25 13.90
C VAL A 56 12.18 -10.47 12.97
N ILE A 57 13.19 -10.56 12.12
CA ILE A 57 13.46 -11.73 11.26
C ILE A 57 14.86 -12.25 11.63
N ASP A 58 14.94 -13.53 11.94
CA ASP A 58 16.21 -14.20 12.35
C ASP A 58 16.98 -13.45 13.48
N GLY A 59 16.25 -12.87 14.43
CA GLY A 59 16.82 -12.13 15.55
C GLY A 59 17.26 -10.69 15.22
N VAL A 60 17.02 -10.23 14.01
CA VAL A 60 17.33 -8.86 13.56
C VAL A 60 16.06 -8.06 13.39
N ALA A 61 16.00 -6.86 13.98
CA ALA A 61 14.88 -5.95 13.78
C ALA A 61 14.84 -5.48 12.33
N ILE A 62 13.66 -5.61 11.71
CA ILE A 62 13.43 -5.11 10.35
C ILE A 62 13.20 -3.60 10.36
N ASP A 63 13.68 -2.95 9.32
CA ASP A 63 13.49 -1.53 9.08
C ASP A 63 13.43 -1.29 7.57
N VAL A 64 12.98 -0.13 7.16
CA VAL A 64 13.08 0.31 5.77
C VAL A 64 14.51 0.75 5.45
N LEU A 65 14.85 0.74 4.17
CA LEU A 65 16.13 1.29 3.72
C LEU A 65 16.20 2.79 4.10
N PRO A 66 17.32 3.28 4.65
CA PRO A 66 17.45 4.69 5.08
C PRO A 66 17.12 5.70 3.98
N GLU A 67 17.41 5.36 2.73
CA GLU A 67 17.15 6.18 1.55
C GLU A 67 15.66 6.43 1.29
N ILE A 68 14.77 5.63 1.87
CA ILE A 68 13.31 5.83 1.77
C ILE A 68 12.90 7.16 2.40
N TYR A 69 13.53 7.54 3.51
CA TYR A 69 13.25 8.81 4.20
C TYR A 69 13.71 10.03 3.40
N GLU A 70 14.66 9.85 2.49
CA GLU A 70 15.22 10.90 1.63
C GLU A 70 14.65 10.83 0.19
N ALA A 71 13.71 9.94 -0.07
CA ALA A 71 13.17 9.70 -1.41
C ALA A 71 12.32 10.86 -1.97
N GLY A 72 12.00 11.86 -1.12
CA GLY A 72 11.22 13.05 -1.48
C GLY A 72 9.71 12.87 -1.38
N PHE A 73 9.24 11.80 -0.72
CA PHE A 73 7.83 11.60 -0.40
C PHE A 73 7.56 11.92 1.06
N PRO A 74 6.37 12.43 1.42
CA PRO A 74 5.93 12.47 2.80
C PRO A 74 5.91 11.07 3.42
N VAL A 75 6.48 10.91 4.61
CA VAL A 75 6.57 9.63 5.32
C VAL A 75 6.04 9.77 6.73
N ILE A 76 5.12 8.88 7.13
CA ILE A 76 4.73 8.70 8.53
C ILE A 76 4.96 7.26 8.96
N ALA A 77 5.12 7.05 10.26
CA ALA A 77 5.24 5.72 10.85
C ALA A 77 4.09 5.47 11.84
N ALA A 78 3.55 4.26 11.80
CA ALA A 78 2.61 3.72 12.79
C ALA A 78 3.23 2.48 13.43
N GLY A 79 3.20 2.41 14.78
CA GLY A 79 3.79 1.29 15.50
C GLY A 79 5.29 1.08 15.25
N HIS A 80 6.00 2.12 14.83
CA HIS A 80 7.43 2.09 14.54
C HIS A 80 8.10 3.36 15.05
N ASP A 81 9.09 3.22 15.92
CA ASP A 81 9.79 4.34 16.53
C ASP A 81 11.12 4.61 15.81
N LYS A 82 11.07 5.45 14.78
CA LYS A 82 12.25 5.91 14.06
C LYS A 82 12.38 7.42 14.18
N ALA A 83 13.56 7.89 14.55
CA ALA A 83 13.84 9.32 14.72
C ALA A 83 13.67 10.14 13.40
N LEU A 84 13.75 9.47 12.25
CA LEU A 84 13.63 10.08 10.93
C LEU A 84 12.17 10.37 10.50
N CYS A 85 11.17 9.84 11.22
CA CYS A 85 9.77 10.13 10.95
C CYS A 85 9.33 11.31 11.81
N GLU A 86 8.88 12.38 11.17
CA GLU A 86 8.36 13.57 11.86
C GLU A 86 7.05 13.28 12.59
N VAL A 87 6.21 12.43 12.01
CA VAL A 87 4.93 12.02 12.58
C VAL A 87 4.96 10.54 12.91
N LYS A 88 4.73 10.23 14.19
CA LYS A 88 4.64 8.87 14.71
C LYS A 88 3.24 8.62 15.24
N LEU A 89 2.58 7.61 14.72
CA LEU A 89 1.30 7.13 15.19
C LEU A 89 1.51 5.91 16.10
N ALA A 90 0.58 5.69 17.02
CA ALA A 90 0.50 4.42 17.73
C ALA A 90 0.32 3.27 16.74
N GLN A 91 0.64 2.05 17.17
CA GLN A 91 0.29 0.86 16.39
C GLN A 91 -1.22 0.86 16.15
N PHE A 92 -1.61 0.59 14.90
CA PHE A 92 -3.02 0.47 14.58
C PHE A 92 -3.61 -0.80 15.19
N GLU A 93 -4.85 -0.68 15.61
CA GLU A 93 -5.70 -1.81 15.99
C GLU A 93 -6.62 -2.18 14.82
N ASN A 94 -7.29 -3.32 14.93
CA ASN A 94 -8.22 -3.80 13.89
C ASN A 94 -9.55 -3.01 13.91
N ASP A 95 -9.45 -1.70 13.76
CA ASP A 95 -10.56 -0.75 13.68
C ASP A 95 -10.39 0.17 12.46
N GLU A 96 -11.11 -0.15 11.38
CA GLU A 96 -10.99 0.56 10.11
C GLU A 96 -11.38 2.04 10.21
N ASP A 97 -12.38 2.38 11.03
CA ASP A 97 -12.83 3.77 11.18
C ASP A 97 -11.84 4.60 12.01
N ALA A 98 -11.27 4.03 13.07
CA ALA A 98 -10.22 4.69 13.85
C ALA A 98 -8.95 4.91 13.00
N ILE A 99 -8.54 3.92 12.22
CA ILE A 99 -7.40 4.05 11.29
C ILE A 99 -7.67 5.14 10.26
N LYS A 100 -8.86 5.14 9.67
CA LYS A 100 -9.28 6.13 8.67
C LYS A 100 -9.15 7.56 9.20
N GLU A 101 -9.65 7.84 10.39
CA GLU A 101 -9.52 9.16 11.00
C GLU A 101 -8.06 9.51 11.32
N ALA A 102 -7.26 8.55 11.80
CA ALA A 102 -5.85 8.78 12.13
C ALA A 102 -5.00 9.15 10.91
N VAL A 103 -5.27 8.58 9.74
CA VAL A 103 -4.46 8.81 8.51
C VAL A 103 -5.04 9.90 7.60
N LYS A 104 -6.25 10.38 7.84
CA LYS A 104 -6.98 11.30 6.96
C LYS A 104 -6.22 12.60 6.67
N SER A 105 -5.71 13.26 7.71
CA SER A 105 -4.94 14.48 7.55
C SER A 105 -3.62 14.23 6.79
N PHE A 106 -2.94 13.13 7.05
CA PHE A 106 -1.75 12.76 6.28
C PHE A 106 -2.09 12.57 4.80
N VAL A 107 -3.13 11.81 4.49
CA VAL A 107 -3.54 11.51 3.12
C VAL A 107 -3.93 12.77 2.34
N PHE A 108 -4.76 13.65 2.93
CA PHE A 108 -5.31 14.78 2.21
C PHE A 108 -4.52 16.09 2.40
N ASP A 109 -4.05 16.36 3.62
CA ASP A 109 -3.40 17.64 3.91
C ASP A 109 -1.90 17.61 3.61
N THR A 110 -1.24 16.50 3.90
CA THR A 110 0.20 16.34 3.67
C THR A 110 0.50 15.81 2.26
N CYS A 111 -0.07 14.66 1.91
CA CYS A 111 0.18 14.01 0.63
C CYS A 111 -0.58 14.66 -0.54
N LYS A 112 -1.56 15.52 -0.27
CA LYS A 112 -2.43 16.14 -1.30
C LYS A 112 -3.04 15.09 -2.25
N ALA A 113 -3.41 13.93 -1.69
CA ALA A 113 -4.03 12.88 -2.48
C ALA A 113 -5.46 13.26 -2.87
N GLU A 114 -5.88 12.86 -4.04
CA GLU A 114 -7.24 13.10 -4.54
C GLU A 114 -8.11 11.86 -4.31
N ALA A 115 -9.34 12.08 -3.84
CA ALA A 115 -10.33 11.01 -3.63
C ALA A 115 -11.01 10.63 -4.97
N ASN A 116 -10.24 10.05 -5.88
CA ASN A 116 -10.70 9.66 -7.22
C ASN A 116 -10.69 8.15 -7.46
N TRP A 117 -10.29 7.35 -6.46
CA TRP A 117 -10.30 5.91 -6.56
C TRP A 117 -11.66 5.33 -6.13
N ASN A 118 -12.17 4.40 -6.92
CA ASN A 118 -13.27 3.53 -6.57
C ASN A 118 -13.11 2.18 -7.29
N MET A 119 -13.80 1.14 -6.81
CA MET A 119 -13.68 -0.21 -7.34
C MET A 119 -14.06 -0.28 -8.83
N LYS A 120 -15.04 0.48 -9.27
CA LYS A 120 -15.47 0.48 -10.68
C LYS A 120 -14.37 0.99 -11.60
N ASN A 121 -13.75 2.11 -11.25
CA ASN A 121 -12.64 2.68 -12.01
C ASN A 121 -11.43 1.72 -11.97
N PHE A 122 -11.12 1.17 -10.79
CA PHE A 122 -10.03 0.21 -10.64
C PHE A 122 -10.20 -1.02 -11.55
N VAL A 123 -11.39 -1.61 -11.62
CA VAL A 123 -11.67 -2.74 -12.52
C VAL A 123 -11.46 -2.34 -13.99
N ALA A 124 -11.94 -1.17 -14.40
CA ALA A 124 -11.75 -0.69 -15.76
C ALA A 124 -10.26 -0.50 -16.11
N ASP A 125 -9.50 0.12 -15.20
CA ASP A 125 -8.05 0.34 -15.36
C ASP A 125 -7.28 -0.99 -15.42
N GLN A 126 -7.65 -1.99 -14.59
CA GLN A 126 -7.03 -3.31 -14.61
C GLN A 126 -7.32 -4.06 -15.92
N ILE A 127 -8.53 -4.01 -16.42
CA ILE A 127 -8.88 -4.61 -17.72
C ILE A 127 -8.04 -3.97 -18.84
N GLU A 128 -7.90 -2.66 -18.84
CA GLU A 128 -7.09 -1.96 -19.84
C GLU A 128 -5.60 -2.29 -19.72
N LEU A 129 -5.09 -2.38 -18.48
CA LEU A 129 -3.70 -2.78 -18.21
C LEU A 129 -3.41 -4.18 -18.75
N VAL A 130 -4.28 -5.16 -18.42
CA VAL A 130 -4.16 -6.54 -18.89
C VAL A 130 -4.20 -6.59 -20.40
N ARG A 131 -5.14 -5.89 -21.04
CA ARG A 131 -5.23 -5.83 -22.52
C ARG A 131 -3.95 -5.28 -23.15
N ARG A 132 -3.36 -4.24 -22.57
CA ARG A 132 -2.07 -3.69 -23.06
C ARG A 132 -0.90 -4.67 -22.89
N GLN A 133 -0.86 -5.41 -21.77
CA GLN A 133 0.19 -6.39 -21.50
C GLN A 133 0.08 -7.62 -22.38
N VAL A 134 -1.13 -8.11 -22.58
CA VAL A 134 -1.41 -9.32 -23.35
C VAL A 134 -1.34 -9.04 -24.85
N GLY A 135 -1.93 -7.95 -25.31
CA GLY A 135 -2.08 -7.65 -26.74
C GLY A 135 -2.74 -8.82 -27.48
N ASP A 136 -2.13 -9.26 -28.58
CA ASP A 136 -2.59 -10.41 -29.37
C ASP A 136 -2.06 -11.78 -28.88
N LYS A 137 -1.42 -11.83 -27.71
CA LYS A 137 -0.84 -13.04 -27.14
C LYS A 137 -1.92 -13.88 -26.45
N LYS A 138 -1.63 -15.19 -26.34
CA LYS A 138 -2.47 -16.11 -25.57
C LYS A 138 -2.12 -16.06 -24.10
N VAL A 139 -3.14 -16.10 -23.24
CA VAL A 139 -3.00 -16.21 -21.79
C VAL A 139 -3.34 -17.62 -21.35
N LEU A 140 -2.52 -18.18 -20.48
CA LEU A 140 -2.81 -19.45 -19.79
C LEU A 140 -3.22 -19.12 -18.35
N LEU A 141 -4.42 -19.50 -17.98
CA LEU A 141 -4.92 -19.37 -16.62
C LEU A 141 -5.18 -20.76 -16.03
N ALA A 142 -4.51 -21.07 -14.91
CA ALA A 142 -4.81 -22.26 -14.11
C ALA A 142 -5.99 -21.95 -13.18
N LEU A 143 -7.19 -22.35 -13.55
CA LEU A 143 -8.42 -22.09 -12.80
C LEU A 143 -8.62 -23.14 -11.72
N SER A 144 -8.39 -22.77 -10.45
CA SER A 144 -8.55 -23.66 -9.29
C SER A 144 -10.01 -23.86 -8.85
N GLY A 145 -10.95 -23.05 -9.37
CA GLY A 145 -12.35 -22.99 -8.94
C GLY A 145 -12.60 -22.15 -7.69
N GLY A 146 -11.54 -21.53 -7.11
CA GLY A 146 -11.68 -20.55 -6.03
C GLY A 146 -12.10 -19.17 -6.53
N VAL A 147 -12.47 -18.29 -5.59
CA VAL A 147 -12.94 -16.93 -5.89
C VAL A 147 -11.86 -16.12 -6.64
N ASP A 148 -10.62 -16.16 -6.18
CA ASP A 148 -9.53 -15.36 -6.74
C ASP A 148 -9.28 -15.73 -8.21
N SER A 149 -9.15 -17.01 -8.52
CA SER A 149 -8.93 -17.47 -9.90
C SER A 149 -10.13 -17.17 -10.81
N SER A 150 -11.36 -17.19 -10.26
CA SER A 150 -12.56 -16.83 -10.99
C SER A 150 -12.62 -15.33 -11.31
N VAL A 151 -12.19 -14.48 -10.38
CA VAL A 151 -12.07 -13.03 -10.60
C VAL A 151 -11.04 -12.72 -11.68
N VAL A 152 -9.87 -13.37 -11.64
CA VAL A 152 -8.84 -13.23 -12.68
C VAL A 152 -9.39 -13.66 -14.04
N ALA A 153 -10.12 -14.78 -14.11
CA ALA A 153 -10.76 -15.23 -15.36
C ALA A 153 -11.78 -14.23 -15.92
N ALA A 154 -12.46 -13.49 -15.04
CA ALA A 154 -13.44 -12.48 -15.45
C ALA A 154 -12.81 -11.16 -15.91
N LEU A 155 -11.56 -10.88 -15.51
CA LEU A 155 -10.81 -9.68 -15.90
C LEU A 155 -10.03 -9.86 -17.21
N LEU A 156 -9.71 -11.11 -17.60
CA LEU A 156 -9.02 -11.47 -18.84
C LEU A 156 -9.96 -11.44 -20.06
#